data_2b6f569e7a69196951cbb0251414793d
#
_entry.id   2b6f569e7a69196951cbb0251414793d
#
_cell.length_a   1.000
_cell.length_b   1.000
_cell.length_c   1.000
_cell.angle_alpha   90.00
_cell.angle_beta   90.00
_cell.angle_gamma   90.00
#
_symmetry.space_group_name_H-M   'P 1'
#
loop_
_entity.id
_entity.type
_entity.pdbx_description
1 polymer ?
#
loop_
_entity_poly.entity_id
_entity_poly.type
_entity_poly.pdbx_seq_one_letter_code
_entity_poly.pdbx_strand_id
1 'polypeptide(L)'
;SGLERPDSGKVFYDGKDITALSDNELTSFRKENVGFIFQQYYLLPNMSVDKNVKMGADLANNKDYKNVIRAVGLGEKLHKYPSELSGGEQQRVSIARALAKRPRVLFLDEPTGALDEQTGRQVLDYICKLQKEYDFTIIMATHNLNIAEMANTVIKMNSGKISEIYTNEAQKTAYEIGW
;
A
#
# COMPACT_ATOMS: atom_id res chain seq x y z
N SER A 1 6.30 -10.71 1.58
CA SER A 1 5.82 -10.23 0.27
C SER A 1 6.04 -11.26 -0.86
N GLY A 2 7.03 -12.13 -0.75
CA GLY A 2 7.40 -13.09 -1.79
C GLY A 2 8.13 -12.47 -3.00
N LEU A 3 8.68 -11.26 -2.86
CA LEU A 3 9.57 -10.66 -3.87
C LEU A 3 10.97 -11.29 -3.81
N GLU A 4 11.44 -11.57 -2.60
CA GLU A 4 12.72 -12.23 -2.34
C GLU A 4 12.47 -13.48 -1.50
N ARG A 5 13.38 -14.44 -1.60
CA ARG A 5 13.38 -15.65 -0.78
C ARG A 5 14.24 -15.41 0.46
N PRO A 6 13.81 -15.86 1.64
CA PRO A 6 14.68 -15.80 2.82
C PRO A 6 15.81 -16.84 2.68
N ASP A 7 16.99 -16.51 3.20
CA ASP A 7 18.13 -17.46 3.26
C ASP A 7 17.82 -18.65 4.17
N SER A 8 16.97 -18.42 5.19
CA SER A 8 16.52 -19.47 6.13
C SER A 8 15.18 -19.09 6.75
N GLY A 9 14.53 -20.08 7.37
CA GLY A 9 13.23 -19.90 8.00
C GLY A 9 12.07 -20.01 7.02
N LYS A 10 10.87 -19.71 7.52
CA LYS A 10 9.62 -19.85 6.76
C LYS A 10 8.76 -18.59 6.90
N VAL A 11 8.00 -18.30 5.86
CA VAL A 11 6.99 -17.25 5.86
C VAL A 11 5.63 -17.88 5.59
N PHE A 12 4.71 -17.68 6.52
CA PHE A 12 3.35 -18.21 6.41
C PHE A 12 2.38 -17.08 6.07
N TYR A 13 1.45 -17.37 5.18
CA TYR A 13 0.34 -16.51 4.82
C TYR A 13 -0.95 -17.35 4.91
N ASP A 14 -1.86 -17.00 5.83
CA ASP A 14 -3.07 -17.76 6.15
C ASP A 14 -2.76 -19.27 6.33
N GLY A 15 -1.69 -19.60 7.08
CA GLY A 15 -1.26 -20.96 7.35
C GLY A 15 -0.52 -21.66 6.19
N LYS A 16 -0.44 -21.05 5.00
CA LYS A 16 0.29 -21.59 3.86
C LYS A 16 1.74 -21.10 3.87
N ASP A 17 2.70 -22.03 3.81
CA ASP A 17 4.13 -21.72 3.69
C ASP A 17 4.40 -21.18 2.26
N ILE A 18 4.64 -19.88 2.13
CA ILE A 18 4.93 -19.26 0.85
C ILE A 18 6.40 -19.38 0.44
N THR A 19 7.28 -19.77 1.35
CA THR A 19 8.71 -19.99 1.03
C THR A 19 8.94 -21.28 0.23
N ALA A 20 8.01 -22.23 0.33
CA ALA A 20 8.04 -23.50 -0.40
C ALA A 20 7.49 -23.39 -1.84
N LEU A 21 6.90 -22.24 -2.22
CA LEU A 21 6.29 -22.04 -3.53
C LEU A 21 7.37 -21.87 -4.61
N SER A 22 7.10 -22.39 -5.80
CA SER A 22 7.86 -22.10 -7.02
C SER A 22 7.69 -20.63 -7.45
N ASP A 23 8.55 -20.15 -8.36
CA ASP A 23 8.47 -18.76 -8.83
C ASP A 23 7.15 -18.44 -9.55
N ASN A 24 6.59 -19.41 -10.27
CA ASN A 24 5.29 -19.27 -10.92
C ASN A 24 4.16 -19.19 -9.89
N GLU A 25 4.20 -20.02 -8.84
CA GLU A 25 3.23 -19.99 -7.75
C GLU A 25 3.35 -18.69 -6.92
N LEU A 26 4.58 -18.21 -6.65
CA LEU A 26 4.79 -16.91 -6.01
C LEU A 26 4.26 -15.76 -6.86
N THR A 27 4.39 -15.83 -8.18
CA THR A 27 3.84 -14.84 -9.10
C THR A 27 2.32 -14.83 -9.05
N SER A 28 1.68 -16.00 -9.07
CA SER A 28 0.23 -16.13 -8.90
C SER A 28 -0.22 -15.65 -7.52
N PHE A 29 0.51 -16.02 -6.47
CA PHE A 29 0.26 -15.57 -5.11
C PHE A 29 0.28 -14.03 -5.00
N ARG A 30 1.34 -13.38 -5.54
CA ARG A 30 1.44 -11.90 -5.54
C ARG A 30 0.33 -11.26 -6.35
N LYS A 31 -0.01 -11.85 -7.50
CA LYS A 31 -1.09 -11.37 -8.34
C LYS A 31 -2.42 -11.34 -7.60
N GLU A 32 -2.71 -12.35 -6.81
CA GLU A 32 -4.01 -12.53 -6.15
C GLU A 32 -4.11 -11.83 -4.79
N ASN A 33 -3.01 -11.78 -4.03
CA ASN A 33 -3.06 -11.45 -2.61
C ASN A 33 -2.34 -10.16 -2.22
N VAL A 34 -1.36 -9.69 -3.02
CA VAL A 34 -0.42 -8.67 -2.56
C VAL A 34 -0.54 -7.40 -3.40
N GLY A 35 -0.73 -6.25 -2.73
CA GLY A 35 -0.54 -4.92 -3.30
C GLY A 35 0.75 -4.29 -2.79
N PHE A 36 1.38 -3.45 -3.61
CA PHE A 36 2.56 -2.68 -3.24
C PHE A 36 2.37 -1.21 -3.53
N ILE A 37 2.81 -0.38 -2.59
CA ILE A 37 2.92 1.06 -2.72
C ILE A 37 4.33 1.44 -2.29
N PHE A 38 5.06 2.10 -3.16
CA PHE A 38 6.43 2.54 -2.95
C PHE A 38 6.49 4.05 -2.73
N GLN A 39 7.56 4.53 -2.15
CA GLN A 39 7.84 5.96 -1.99
C GLN A 39 7.87 6.69 -3.35
N GLN A 40 8.47 6.06 -4.36
CA GLN A 40 8.32 6.50 -5.76
C GLN A 40 7.06 5.86 -6.33
N TYR A 41 6.19 6.67 -6.91
CA TYR A 41 4.84 6.26 -7.30
C TYR A 41 4.79 5.23 -8.44
N TYR A 42 5.86 5.12 -9.24
CA TYR A 42 6.00 4.21 -10.40
C TYR A 42 4.77 4.22 -11.32
N LEU A 43 4.23 5.42 -11.54
CA LEU A 43 3.15 5.60 -12.52
C LEU A 43 3.73 5.55 -13.93
N LEU A 44 2.94 5.02 -14.86
CA LEU A 44 3.29 5.06 -16.27
C LEU A 44 3.00 6.47 -16.80
N PRO A 45 4.04 7.23 -17.22
CA PRO A 45 3.89 8.66 -17.53
C PRO A 45 3.00 8.89 -18.76
N ASN A 46 2.96 7.92 -19.67
CA ASN A 46 2.17 7.99 -20.92
C ASN A 46 0.75 7.44 -20.76
N MET A 47 0.31 7.16 -19.54
CA MET A 47 -1.03 6.66 -19.23
C MET A 47 -1.76 7.62 -18.29
N SER A 48 -3.03 7.84 -18.55
CA SER A 48 -3.91 8.62 -17.68
C SER A 48 -4.13 7.92 -16.33
N VAL A 49 -4.73 8.62 -15.36
CA VAL A 49 -5.16 8.07 -14.07
C VAL A 49 -5.99 6.79 -14.28
N ASP A 50 -7.01 6.87 -15.13
CA ASP A 50 -7.87 5.71 -15.44
C ASP A 50 -7.07 4.51 -15.93
N LYS A 51 -6.16 4.71 -16.88
CA LYS A 51 -5.34 3.63 -17.45
C LYS A 51 -4.32 3.08 -16.46
N ASN A 52 -3.68 3.93 -15.65
CA ASN A 52 -2.77 3.49 -14.60
C ASN A 52 -3.48 2.56 -13.57
N VAL A 53 -4.68 2.94 -13.14
CA VAL A 53 -5.44 2.15 -12.17
C VAL A 53 -6.02 0.89 -12.81
N LYS A 54 -6.48 0.99 -14.06
CA LYS A 54 -7.02 -0.15 -14.83
C LYS A 54 -6.02 -1.30 -14.93
N MET A 55 -4.72 -1.03 -15.02
CA MET A 55 -3.70 -2.09 -15.01
C MET A 55 -3.78 -2.99 -13.77
N GLY A 56 -4.01 -2.41 -12.59
CA GLY A 56 -4.23 -3.19 -11.37
C GLY A 56 -5.54 -3.96 -11.42
N ALA A 57 -6.59 -3.32 -11.92
CA ALA A 57 -7.92 -3.91 -12.04
C ALA A 57 -7.95 -5.11 -13.00
N ASP A 58 -7.24 -5.03 -14.12
CA ASP A 58 -7.17 -6.10 -15.11
C ASP A 58 -6.56 -7.40 -14.54
N LEU A 59 -5.64 -7.29 -13.56
CA LEU A 59 -5.06 -8.46 -12.88
C LEU A 59 -6.10 -9.25 -12.07
N ALA A 60 -7.16 -8.59 -11.60
CA ALA A 60 -8.23 -9.18 -10.79
C ALA A 60 -9.58 -9.22 -11.50
N ASN A 61 -9.65 -8.91 -12.79
CA ASN A 61 -10.89 -8.73 -13.54
C ASN A 61 -11.90 -7.79 -12.85
N ASN A 62 -11.40 -6.78 -12.14
CA ASN A 62 -12.23 -5.83 -11.40
C ASN A 62 -12.83 -4.80 -12.33
N LYS A 63 -14.12 -4.92 -12.63
CA LYS A 63 -14.86 -3.98 -13.49
C LYS A 63 -15.25 -2.69 -12.77
N ASP A 64 -15.25 -2.70 -11.43
CA ASP A 64 -15.70 -1.59 -10.58
C ASP A 64 -14.56 -0.70 -10.08
N TYR A 65 -13.36 -0.81 -10.67
CA TYR A 65 -12.15 -0.10 -10.23
C TYR A 65 -12.30 1.43 -10.21
N LYS A 66 -13.22 1.99 -10.99
CA LYS A 66 -13.50 3.44 -10.96
C LYS A 66 -14.04 3.91 -9.62
N ASN A 67 -14.69 3.03 -8.85
CA ASN A 67 -15.10 3.34 -7.48
C ASN A 67 -13.89 3.57 -6.59
N VAL A 68 -12.82 2.78 -6.76
CA VAL A 68 -11.55 2.99 -6.03
C VAL A 68 -10.93 4.35 -6.39
N ILE A 69 -10.96 4.76 -7.66
CA ILE A 69 -10.47 6.08 -8.08
C ILE A 69 -11.28 7.20 -7.41
N ARG A 70 -12.59 7.06 -7.32
CA ARG A 70 -13.45 8.03 -6.63
C ARG A 70 -13.15 8.04 -5.12
N ALA A 71 -12.97 6.87 -4.50
CA ALA A 71 -12.69 6.73 -3.08
C ALA A 71 -11.37 7.41 -2.67
N VAL A 72 -10.37 7.49 -3.55
CA VAL A 72 -9.15 8.26 -3.32
C VAL A 72 -9.26 9.75 -3.73
N GLY A 73 -10.46 10.23 -4.05
CA GLY A 73 -10.71 11.64 -4.39
C GLY A 73 -10.22 12.08 -5.78
N LEU A 74 -10.10 11.15 -6.73
CA LEU A 74 -9.61 11.42 -8.09
C LEU A 74 -10.67 11.21 -9.19
N GLY A 75 -11.95 11.15 -8.82
CA GLY A 75 -13.04 10.91 -9.78
C GLY A 75 -13.08 11.88 -10.96
N GLU A 76 -12.78 13.17 -10.72
CA GLU A 76 -12.76 14.20 -11.76
C GLU A 76 -11.44 14.24 -12.57
N LYS A 77 -10.46 13.42 -12.21
CA LYS A 77 -9.12 13.43 -12.80
C LYS A 77 -8.79 12.22 -13.64
N LEU A 78 -9.79 11.43 -14.04
CA LEU A 78 -9.63 10.17 -14.79
C LEU A 78 -8.75 10.29 -16.05
N HIS A 79 -8.85 11.41 -16.74
CA HIS A 79 -8.15 11.66 -17.99
C HIS A 79 -6.80 12.38 -17.83
N LYS A 80 -6.45 12.83 -16.61
CA LYS A 80 -5.19 13.47 -16.31
C LYS A 80 -4.02 12.51 -16.38
N TYR A 81 -2.86 13.00 -16.79
CA TYR A 81 -1.60 12.28 -16.83
C TYR A 81 -0.79 12.56 -15.55
N PRO A 82 0.18 11.72 -15.19
CA PRO A 82 1.01 11.93 -14.00
C PRO A 82 1.67 13.32 -13.94
N SER A 83 2.11 13.86 -15.07
CA SER A 83 2.71 15.21 -15.16
C SER A 83 1.77 16.36 -14.83
N GLU A 84 0.46 16.12 -14.82
CA GLU A 84 -0.57 17.11 -14.50
C GLU A 84 -1.07 17.00 -13.04
N LEU A 85 -0.47 16.11 -12.24
CA LEU A 85 -0.89 15.80 -10.89
C LEU A 85 0.17 16.24 -9.87
N SER A 86 -0.29 16.70 -8.69
CA SER A 86 0.58 16.91 -7.54
C SER A 86 1.16 15.57 -7.04
N GLY A 87 2.23 15.61 -6.23
CA GLY A 87 2.83 14.41 -5.65
C GLY A 87 1.83 13.56 -4.85
N GLY A 88 1.00 14.21 -4.02
CA GLY A 88 -0.04 13.51 -3.28
C GLY A 88 -1.13 12.90 -4.17
N GLU A 89 -1.47 13.54 -5.30
CA GLU A 89 -2.39 12.96 -6.28
C GLU A 89 -1.77 11.75 -6.97
N GLN A 90 -0.50 11.83 -7.35
CA GLN A 90 0.24 10.70 -7.92
C GLN A 90 0.29 9.53 -6.93
N GLN A 91 0.54 9.80 -5.64
CA GLN A 91 0.51 8.77 -4.60
C GLN A 91 -0.89 8.14 -4.50
N ARG A 92 -1.97 8.93 -4.53
CA ARG A 92 -3.33 8.40 -4.54
C ARG A 92 -3.65 7.56 -5.78
N VAL A 93 -3.09 7.88 -6.95
CA VAL A 93 -3.19 7.01 -8.14
C VAL A 93 -2.48 5.67 -7.91
N SER A 94 -1.29 5.69 -7.31
CA SER A 94 -0.54 4.46 -6.96
C SER A 94 -1.33 3.58 -5.98
N ILE A 95 -1.95 4.19 -4.96
CA ILE A 95 -2.84 3.52 -4.01
C ILE A 95 -4.03 2.90 -4.74
N ALA A 96 -4.72 3.68 -5.57
CA ALA A 96 -5.88 3.20 -6.32
C ALA A 96 -5.51 2.03 -7.25
N ARG A 97 -4.36 2.08 -7.92
CA ARG A 97 -3.85 0.99 -8.76
C ARG A 97 -3.60 -0.28 -7.96
N ALA A 98 -2.98 -0.16 -6.78
CA ALA A 98 -2.73 -1.31 -5.90
C ALA A 98 -4.03 -1.93 -5.37
N LEU A 99 -5.00 -1.09 -4.95
CA LEU A 99 -6.28 -1.53 -4.40
C LEU A 99 -7.27 -2.03 -5.46
N ALA A 100 -7.18 -1.54 -6.70
CA ALA A 100 -7.99 -2.03 -7.83
C ALA A 100 -7.79 -3.54 -8.08
N LYS A 101 -6.67 -4.08 -7.63
CA LYS A 101 -6.32 -5.51 -7.61
C LYS A 101 -7.07 -6.31 -6.54
N ARG A 102 -7.72 -5.64 -5.58
CA ARG A 102 -8.36 -6.24 -4.39
C ARG A 102 -7.40 -7.12 -3.59
N PRO A 103 -6.23 -6.61 -3.18
CA PRO A 103 -5.26 -7.40 -2.44
C PRO A 103 -5.78 -7.69 -1.02
N ARG A 104 -5.34 -8.80 -0.43
CA ARG A 104 -5.58 -9.10 0.99
C ARG A 104 -4.53 -8.45 1.90
N VAL A 105 -3.33 -8.20 1.36
CA VAL A 105 -2.26 -7.50 2.07
C VAL A 105 -1.71 -6.38 1.19
N LEU A 106 -1.60 -5.19 1.77
CA LEU A 106 -1.01 -4.02 1.16
C LEU A 106 0.32 -3.71 1.86
N PHE A 107 1.41 -3.82 1.12
CA PHE A 107 2.73 -3.39 1.57
C PHE A 107 2.97 -1.94 1.16
N LEU A 108 3.39 -1.12 2.12
CA LEU A 108 3.73 0.29 1.91
C LEU A 108 5.18 0.52 2.33
N ASP A 109 5.94 1.10 1.44
CA ASP A 109 7.33 1.48 1.68
C ASP A 109 7.43 3.00 1.64
N GLU A 110 7.58 3.62 2.82
CA GLU A 110 7.64 5.08 3.01
C GLU A 110 6.57 5.85 2.21
N PRO A 111 5.27 5.55 2.39
CA PRO A 111 4.21 6.07 1.50
C PRO A 111 4.04 7.59 1.54
N THR A 112 4.62 8.25 2.53
CA THR A 112 4.54 9.71 2.73
C THR A 112 5.90 10.41 2.65
N GLY A 113 6.99 9.68 2.43
CA GLY A 113 8.35 10.21 2.52
C GLY A 113 8.70 11.30 1.50
N ALA A 114 7.93 11.46 0.43
CA ALA A 114 8.09 12.50 -0.59
C ALA A 114 7.02 13.61 -0.51
N LEU A 115 6.19 13.61 0.55
CA LEU A 115 5.03 14.49 0.70
C LEU A 115 5.23 15.49 1.84
N ASP A 116 4.65 16.68 1.70
CA ASP A 116 4.49 17.59 2.82
C ASP A 116 3.52 17.02 3.87
N GLU A 117 3.58 17.56 5.09
CA GLU A 117 2.78 17.10 6.22
C GLU A 117 1.29 16.98 5.90
N GLN A 118 0.68 18.07 5.36
CA GLN A 118 -0.75 18.10 5.11
C GLN A 118 -1.17 17.03 4.10
N THR A 119 -0.43 16.90 3.02
CA THR A 119 -0.66 15.91 1.97
C THR A 119 -0.42 14.49 2.49
N GLY A 120 0.64 14.29 3.27
CA GLY A 120 0.95 12.99 3.89
C GLY A 120 -0.16 12.50 4.84
N ARG A 121 -0.68 13.39 5.70
CA ARG A 121 -1.82 13.09 6.57
C ARG A 121 -3.06 12.69 5.78
N GLN A 122 -3.37 13.39 4.71
CA GLN A 122 -4.49 13.05 3.82
C GLN A 122 -4.31 11.66 3.19
N VAL A 123 -3.11 11.34 2.73
CA VAL A 123 -2.81 10.02 2.14
C VAL A 123 -2.98 8.91 3.16
N LEU A 124 -2.45 9.07 4.38
CA LEU A 124 -2.61 8.08 5.46
C LEU A 124 -4.08 7.90 5.85
N ASP A 125 -4.85 8.98 5.95
CA ASP A 125 -6.28 8.94 6.24
C ASP A 125 -7.06 8.19 5.15
N TYR A 126 -6.75 8.42 3.86
CA TYR A 126 -7.32 7.65 2.76
C TYR A 126 -7.01 6.16 2.88
N ILE A 127 -5.75 5.80 3.17
CA ILE A 127 -5.34 4.40 3.33
C ILE A 127 -6.14 3.73 4.47
N CYS A 128 -6.27 4.41 5.62
CA CYS A 128 -7.03 3.88 6.76
C CYS A 128 -8.53 3.74 6.47
N LYS A 129 -9.12 4.70 5.76
CA LYS A 129 -10.53 4.62 5.34
C LYS A 129 -10.77 3.45 4.39
N LEU A 130 -9.89 3.29 3.41
CA LEU A 130 -9.98 2.21 2.43
C LEU A 130 -9.73 0.84 3.08
N GLN A 131 -8.83 0.77 4.08
CA GLN A 131 -8.60 -0.45 4.84
C GLN A 131 -9.87 -0.93 5.55
N LYS A 132 -10.63 0.00 6.16
CA LYS A 132 -11.90 -0.31 6.83
C LYS A 132 -13.00 -0.72 5.84
N GLU A 133 -12.99 -0.12 4.64
CA GLU A 133 -14.01 -0.37 3.61
C GLU A 133 -13.77 -1.71 2.88
N TYR A 134 -12.51 -2.04 2.58
CA TYR A 134 -12.15 -3.19 1.75
C TYR A 134 -11.53 -4.36 2.53
N ASP A 135 -11.36 -4.22 3.84
CA ASP A 135 -10.89 -5.26 4.78
C ASP A 135 -9.59 -5.96 4.33
N PHE A 136 -8.51 -5.20 4.22
CA PHE A 136 -7.17 -5.72 3.93
C PHE A 136 -6.17 -5.44 5.05
N THR A 137 -5.14 -6.25 5.15
CA THR A 137 -4.04 -6.04 6.09
C THR A 137 -3.04 -5.03 5.54
N ILE A 138 -2.58 -4.09 6.36
CA ILE A 138 -1.52 -3.15 6.02
C ILE A 138 -0.21 -3.59 6.68
N ILE A 139 0.87 -3.65 5.90
CA ILE A 139 2.24 -3.78 6.41
C ILE A 139 3.01 -2.58 5.87
N MET A 140 3.43 -1.69 6.77
CA MET A 140 4.12 -0.45 6.41
C MET A 140 5.54 -0.44 6.95
N ALA A 141 6.50 -0.14 6.09
CA ALA A 141 7.86 0.22 6.48
C ALA A 141 7.95 1.75 6.52
N THR A 142 8.40 2.29 7.64
CA THR A 142 8.63 3.72 7.80
C THR A 142 9.69 4.00 8.84
N HIS A 143 10.44 5.08 8.66
CA HIS A 143 11.36 5.63 9.67
C HIS A 143 10.68 6.69 10.55
N ASN A 144 9.46 7.11 10.23
CA ASN A 144 8.72 8.06 11.05
C ASN A 144 8.02 7.34 12.21
N LEU A 145 8.54 7.51 13.41
CA LEU A 145 8.03 6.87 14.62
C LEU A 145 6.60 7.30 14.98
N ASN A 146 6.20 8.50 14.58
CA ASN A 146 4.84 8.98 14.86
C ASN A 146 3.79 8.21 14.06
N ILE A 147 4.12 7.79 12.83
CA ILE A 147 3.23 6.95 12.01
C ILE A 147 3.03 5.57 12.67
N ALA A 148 4.00 5.07 13.43
CA ALA A 148 3.87 3.81 14.16
C ALA A 148 2.73 3.82 15.20
N GLU A 149 2.33 5.00 15.70
CA GLU A 149 1.20 5.15 16.64
C GLU A 149 -0.16 4.84 16.00
N MET A 150 -0.23 4.80 14.66
CA MET A 150 -1.43 4.41 13.91
C MET A 150 -1.60 2.89 13.77
N ALA A 151 -0.52 2.13 13.95
CA ALA A 151 -0.53 0.69 13.74
C ALA A 151 -1.08 -0.06 14.97
N ASN A 152 -1.68 -1.24 14.73
CA ASN A 152 -2.03 -2.15 15.82
C ASN A 152 -0.77 -2.75 16.47
N THR A 153 0.15 -3.25 15.65
CA THR A 153 1.41 -3.87 16.08
C THR A 153 2.58 -3.15 15.44
N VAL A 154 3.59 -2.88 16.23
CA VAL A 154 4.84 -2.23 15.80
C VAL A 154 6.00 -3.20 16.00
N ILE A 155 6.80 -3.35 14.95
CA ILE A 155 8.03 -4.14 14.96
C ILE A 155 9.19 -3.17 14.70
N LYS A 156 9.99 -2.90 15.74
CA LYS A 156 11.18 -2.09 15.60
C LYS A 156 12.36 -2.93 15.13
N MET A 157 13.03 -2.46 14.12
CA MET A 157 14.21 -3.11 13.57
C MET A 157 15.45 -2.24 13.74
N ASN A 158 16.56 -2.86 14.12
CA ASN A 158 17.87 -2.22 14.20
C ASN A 158 18.93 -3.16 13.65
N SER A 159 19.72 -2.68 12.69
CA SER A 159 20.82 -3.45 12.07
C SER A 159 20.37 -4.84 11.58
N GLY A 160 19.20 -4.91 10.94
CA GLY A 160 18.64 -6.16 10.38
C GLY A 160 18.05 -7.12 11.41
N LYS A 161 17.95 -6.72 12.70
CA LYS A 161 17.38 -7.53 13.78
C LYS A 161 16.17 -6.85 14.38
N ILE A 162 15.22 -7.66 14.84
CA ILE A 162 14.10 -7.17 15.63
C ILE A 162 14.63 -6.76 17.01
N SER A 163 14.47 -5.49 17.36
CA SER A 163 14.87 -4.95 18.68
C SER A 163 13.70 -4.91 19.66
N GLU A 164 12.48 -4.70 19.16
CA GLU A 164 11.29 -4.60 20.00
C GLU A 164 10.04 -4.97 19.19
N ILE A 165 9.04 -5.58 19.84
CA ILE A 165 7.69 -5.78 19.31
C ILE A 165 6.71 -5.32 20.38
N TYR A 166 5.76 -4.46 20.03
CA TYR A 166 4.70 -4.02 20.93
C TYR A 166 3.39 -3.78 20.17
N THR A 167 2.29 -3.72 20.93
CA THR A 167 0.96 -3.38 20.41
C THR A 167 0.51 -2.04 20.97
N ASN A 168 -0.11 -1.21 20.16
CA ASN A 168 -0.77 0.01 20.64
C ASN A 168 -2.17 -0.36 21.17
N GLU A 169 -2.47 0.01 22.40
CA GLU A 169 -3.81 -0.21 23.00
C GLU A 169 -4.90 0.58 22.27
N ALA A 170 -4.55 1.80 21.81
CA ALA A 170 -5.41 2.64 20.98
C ALA A 170 -4.60 3.22 19.82
N GLN A 171 -5.07 3.01 18.60
CA GLN A 171 -4.46 3.57 17.40
C GLN A 171 -4.88 5.03 17.24
N LYS A 172 -3.90 5.90 16.97
CA LYS A 172 -4.15 7.29 16.59
C LYS A 172 -4.56 7.39 15.11
N THR A 173 -5.32 8.43 14.82
CA THR A 173 -5.64 8.82 13.43
C THR A 173 -4.46 9.57 12.80
N ALA A 174 -4.47 9.73 11.49
CA ALA A 174 -3.46 10.49 10.76
C ALA A 174 -3.35 11.96 11.22
N TYR A 175 -4.39 12.51 11.87
CA TYR A 175 -4.43 13.89 12.35
C TYR A 175 -4.05 14.05 13.83
N GLU A 176 -3.94 12.95 14.56
CA GLU A 176 -3.55 12.94 16.00
C GLU A 176 -2.07 12.60 16.21
N ILE A 177 -1.40 12.04 15.21
CA ILE A 177 0.05 11.76 15.29
C ILE A 177 0.85 13.05 15.15
N GLY A 178 2.10 13.10 15.65
CA GLY A 178 3.10 14.09 15.26
C GLY A 178 3.53 13.91 13.79
N TRP A 179 4.31 14.85 13.26
CA TRP A 179 4.84 14.75 11.89
C TRP A 179 6.37 14.92 11.86
#